data_0eef0bd61ed4791510b15f957a996677
#
_entry.id   0eef0bd61ed4791510b15f957a996677
#
_cell.length_a   1.000
_cell.length_b   1.000
_cell.length_c   1.000
_cell.angle_alpha   90.00
_cell.angle_beta   90.00
_cell.angle_gamma   90.00
#
_symmetry.space_group_name_H-M   'P 1'
#
loop_
_entity.id
_entity.type
_entity.pdbx_description
1 polymer ?
#
loop_
_entity_poly.entity_id
_entity_poly.type
_entity_poly.pdbx_seq_one_letter_code
_entity_poly.pdbx_strand_id
1 'polypeptide(L)'
;MKKILCFGLVLVLLLAVPQGCRKKEAELRTVELHEVTRSVFYAPQYVALNLGYFEAEGLKVNITTSGGSDKAMTALLSGDADICLAGPETAVYVYNAGQEKHPVVVGQLTKRDGSFLMSRIDEPGFTWESLRGKAVIGGRKGGMPLMTLCYVLRQHGLVPGEDVEVIDSIQFNMMGPAFEGGTGDYVTLFEPTATELQNVGKGYIVANVGLESGSIPYTAYMVTPEKLSKDPETVKAFLRAIYRAQQWCVTASDEEIAEAMQPSFPDTSLESLKIVAHSYRETDSWKQELTMEAADFERLLDVIDTAGELTARPPFEKVVDNSLAEAVKSGK
;
A
#
# COMPACT_ATOMS: atom_id res chain seq x y z
N MET A 1 86.34 5.33 -49.07
CA MET A 1 84.86 5.37 -49.17
C MET A 1 84.28 4.58 -48.02
N LYS A 2 83.98 5.21 -46.89
CA LYS A 2 83.41 4.59 -45.72
C LYS A 2 81.97 5.07 -45.50
N LYS A 3 81.03 4.17 -45.61
CA LYS A 3 79.61 4.40 -45.31
C LYS A 3 79.38 4.33 -43.83
N ILE A 4 78.93 5.42 -43.21
CA ILE A 4 78.55 5.49 -41.82
C ILE A 4 77.03 5.16 -41.73
N LEU A 5 76.69 4.11 -41.00
CA LEU A 5 75.34 3.65 -40.73
C LEU A 5 74.89 4.26 -39.41
N CYS A 6 73.96 5.21 -39.44
CA CYS A 6 73.33 5.76 -38.22
C CYS A 6 72.18 4.85 -37.77
N PHE A 7 72.31 4.25 -36.61
CA PHE A 7 71.24 3.53 -35.93
C PHE A 7 70.43 4.50 -35.11
N GLY A 8 69.22 4.77 -35.55
CA GLY A 8 68.26 5.58 -34.77
C GLY A 8 67.58 4.72 -33.70
N LEU A 9 67.81 5.06 -32.43
CA LEU A 9 67.18 4.45 -31.28
C LEU A 9 65.77 5.08 -31.07
N VAL A 10 64.71 4.36 -31.40
CA VAL A 10 63.33 4.80 -31.13
C VAL A 10 62.97 4.39 -29.73
N LEU A 11 62.91 5.38 -28.83
CA LEU A 11 62.44 5.21 -27.45
C LEU A 11 60.93 5.19 -27.41
N VAL A 12 60.33 3.99 -27.29
CA VAL A 12 58.86 3.87 -27.10
C VAL A 12 58.53 4.12 -25.63
N LEU A 13 58.02 5.30 -25.32
CA LEU A 13 57.42 5.61 -24.04
C LEU A 13 56.05 4.91 -23.93
N LEU A 14 55.97 3.80 -23.18
CA LEU A 14 54.73 3.20 -22.76
C LEU A 14 54.08 4.11 -21.68
N LEU A 15 53.11 4.93 -22.11
CA LEU A 15 52.18 5.62 -21.22
C LEU A 15 51.29 4.60 -20.54
N ALA A 16 51.62 4.22 -19.31
CA ALA A 16 50.72 3.46 -18.43
C ALA A 16 49.52 4.37 -18.09
N VAL A 17 48.42 4.19 -18.81
CA VAL A 17 47.13 4.76 -18.43
C VAL A 17 46.66 4.04 -17.17
N PRO A 18 46.45 4.75 -16.05
CA PRO A 18 45.87 4.10 -14.89
C PRO A 18 44.47 3.60 -15.28
N GLN A 19 44.28 2.29 -15.31
CA GLN A 19 42.96 1.70 -15.34
C GLN A 19 42.25 2.12 -14.05
N GLY A 20 41.45 3.18 -14.16
CA GLY A 20 40.53 3.58 -13.09
C GLY A 20 39.70 2.35 -12.74
N CYS A 21 39.76 1.93 -11.50
CA CYS A 21 38.83 0.96 -10.93
C CYS A 21 37.41 1.46 -11.19
N ARG A 22 36.78 1.03 -12.30
CA ARG A 22 35.33 1.08 -12.38
C ARG A 22 34.84 0.23 -11.22
N LYS A 23 34.32 0.88 -10.16
CA LYS A 23 33.49 0.18 -9.20
C LYS A 23 32.44 -0.54 -10.01
N LYS A 24 32.46 -1.88 -10.01
CA LYS A 24 31.38 -2.69 -10.54
C LYS A 24 30.15 -2.20 -9.79
N GLU A 25 29.20 -1.57 -10.47
CA GLU A 25 27.91 -1.28 -9.89
C GLU A 25 27.39 -2.59 -9.32
N ALA A 26 27.13 -2.62 -8.02
CA ALA A 26 26.59 -3.81 -7.39
C ALA A 26 25.26 -4.12 -8.08
N GLU A 27 25.14 -5.36 -8.58
CA GLU A 27 23.89 -5.80 -9.22
C GLU A 27 22.77 -5.73 -8.20
N LEU A 28 21.72 -4.95 -8.50
CA LEU A 28 20.57 -4.79 -7.63
C LEU A 28 19.79 -6.09 -7.56
N ARG A 29 19.40 -6.49 -6.36
CA ARG A 29 18.55 -7.67 -6.16
C ARG A 29 17.11 -7.31 -6.52
N THR A 30 16.51 -8.07 -7.42
CA THR A 30 15.11 -7.85 -7.81
C THR A 30 14.17 -8.38 -6.74
N VAL A 31 13.13 -7.59 -6.46
CA VAL A 31 12.00 -7.93 -5.57
C VAL A 31 10.71 -7.70 -6.33
N GLU A 32 9.91 -8.74 -6.47
CA GLU A 32 8.57 -8.68 -7.07
C GLU A 32 7.55 -8.34 -5.97
N LEU A 33 7.00 -7.12 -6.04
CA LEU A 33 5.99 -6.61 -5.10
C LEU A 33 4.64 -6.57 -5.78
N HIS A 34 3.66 -7.26 -5.24
CA HIS A 34 2.27 -7.18 -5.68
C HIS A 34 1.45 -6.29 -4.73
N GLU A 35 0.82 -5.25 -5.28
CA GLU A 35 -0.08 -4.36 -4.55
C GLU A 35 -1.54 -4.58 -4.94
N VAL A 36 -2.48 -4.21 -4.07
CA VAL A 36 -3.93 -4.32 -4.31
C VAL A 36 -4.35 -3.47 -5.51
N THR A 37 -3.97 -2.21 -5.49
CA THR A 37 -4.32 -1.18 -6.48
C THR A 37 -3.23 -0.13 -6.52
N ARG A 38 -3.14 0.62 -7.62
CA ARG A 38 -2.31 1.81 -7.66
C ARG A 38 -3.08 2.97 -7.02
N SER A 39 -2.64 3.40 -5.84
CA SER A 39 -3.31 4.46 -5.09
C SER A 39 -2.32 5.32 -4.31
N VAL A 40 -2.57 6.62 -4.29
CA VAL A 40 -1.86 7.59 -3.43
C VAL A 40 -1.97 7.23 -1.94
N PHE A 41 -2.93 6.40 -1.57
CA PHE A 41 -3.04 5.81 -0.25
C PHE A 41 -1.77 5.07 0.19
N TYR A 42 -0.96 4.61 -0.77
CA TYR A 42 0.33 3.96 -0.52
C TYR A 42 1.53 4.90 -0.69
N ALA A 43 1.35 6.21 -0.48
CA ALA A 43 2.38 7.22 -0.73
C ALA A 43 3.77 6.86 -0.22
N PRO A 44 4.00 6.36 1.02
CA PRO A 44 5.36 6.02 1.45
C PRO A 44 6.03 4.94 0.58
N GLN A 45 5.27 4.01 -0.04
CA GLN A 45 5.82 3.03 -0.98
C GLN A 45 6.34 3.69 -2.26
N TYR A 46 5.56 4.61 -2.84
CA TYR A 46 5.97 5.31 -4.06
C TYR A 46 7.07 6.35 -3.79
N VAL A 47 7.08 6.96 -2.62
CA VAL A 47 8.19 7.78 -2.15
C VAL A 47 9.47 6.95 -2.08
N ALA A 48 9.43 5.74 -1.50
CA ALA A 48 10.59 4.85 -1.45
C ALA A 48 11.09 4.47 -2.85
N LEU A 49 10.17 4.22 -3.78
CA LEU A 49 10.49 3.88 -5.16
C LEU A 49 11.12 5.08 -5.89
N ASN A 50 10.43 6.22 -5.91
CA ASN A 50 10.79 7.34 -6.77
C ASN A 50 11.96 8.18 -6.24
N LEU A 51 12.21 8.16 -4.90
CA LEU A 51 13.39 8.79 -4.30
C LEU A 51 14.60 7.86 -4.20
N GLY A 52 14.53 6.66 -4.81
CA GLY A 52 15.67 5.74 -4.87
C GLY A 52 16.04 5.09 -3.54
N TYR A 53 15.10 4.97 -2.61
CA TYR A 53 15.41 4.36 -1.31
C TYR A 53 15.60 2.84 -1.40
N PHE A 54 14.89 2.18 -2.33
CA PHE A 54 15.11 0.76 -2.61
C PHE A 54 16.47 0.52 -3.24
N GLU A 55 16.87 1.33 -4.22
CA GLU A 55 18.19 1.24 -4.85
C GLU A 55 19.32 1.49 -3.86
N ALA A 56 19.13 2.42 -2.93
CA ALA A 56 20.09 2.69 -1.85
C ALA A 56 20.29 1.48 -0.93
N GLU A 57 19.30 0.60 -0.82
CA GLU A 57 19.34 -0.67 -0.09
C GLU A 57 19.76 -1.86 -0.97
N GLY A 58 20.19 -1.59 -2.22
CA GLY A 58 20.62 -2.62 -3.17
C GLY A 58 19.49 -3.41 -3.81
N LEU A 59 18.27 -2.84 -3.84
CA LEU A 59 17.08 -3.50 -4.37
C LEU A 59 16.59 -2.81 -5.65
N LYS A 60 16.09 -3.64 -6.59
CA LYS A 60 15.25 -3.21 -7.70
C LYS A 60 13.84 -3.76 -7.44
N VAL A 61 12.91 -2.90 -7.09
CA VAL A 61 11.53 -3.31 -6.80
C VAL A 61 10.67 -3.14 -8.03
N ASN A 62 10.08 -4.24 -8.51
CA ASN A 62 9.07 -4.24 -9.57
C ASN A 62 7.69 -4.29 -8.89
N ILE A 63 6.83 -3.31 -9.18
CA ILE A 63 5.49 -3.25 -8.58
C ILE A 63 4.46 -3.70 -9.62
N THR A 64 3.68 -4.72 -9.27
CA THR A 64 2.54 -5.21 -10.05
C THR A 64 1.24 -4.92 -9.32
N THR A 65 0.31 -4.24 -10.00
CA THR A 65 -1.04 -3.96 -9.47
C THR A 65 -1.95 -5.17 -9.75
N SER A 66 -2.43 -5.83 -8.70
CA SER A 66 -3.19 -7.09 -8.78
C SER A 66 -4.70 -6.89 -8.97
N GLY A 67 -5.24 -5.73 -8.56
CA GLY A 67 -6.68 -5.42 -8.65
C GLY A 67 -7.53 -6.04 -7.54
N GLY A 68 -6.93 -6.45 -6.42
CA GLY A 68 -7.60 -6.96 -5.22
C GLY A 68 -6.63 -7.63 -4.25
N SER A 69 -6.94 -7.59 -2.94
CA SER A 69 -6.12 -8.22 -1.89
C SER A 69 -6.00 -9.74 -2.07
N ASP A 70 -7.10 -10.38 -2.49
CA ASP A 70 -7.15 -11.82 -2.81
C ASP A 70 -6.18 -12.20 -3.94
N LYS A 71 -6.07 -11.37 -4.96
CA LYS A 71 -5.17 -11.61 -6.10
C LYS A 71 -3.72 -11.36 -5.72
N ALA A 72 -3.43 -10.30 -4.94
CA ALA A 72 -2.10 -10.04 -4.42
C ALA A 72 -1.62 -11.18 -3.49
N MET A 73 -2.52 -11.67 -2.62
CA MET A 73 -2.25 -12.83 -1.76
C MET A 73 -2.04 -14.11 -2.59
N THR A 74 -2.83 -14.32 -3.64
CA THR A 74 -2.64 -15.47 -4.55
C THR A 74 -1.26 -15.44 -5.22
N ALA A 75 -0.82 -14.27 -5.70
CA ALA A 75 0.52 -14.11 -6.28
C ALA A 75 1.65 -14.42 -5.27
N LEU A 76 1.47 -14.03 -4.00
CA LEU A 76 2.42 -14.36 -2.94
C LEU A 76 2.47 -15.88 -2.68
N LEU A 77 1.31 -16.53 -2.60
CA LEU A 77 1.23 -17.96 -2.31
C LEU A 77 1.71 -18.84 -3.48
N SER A 78 1.54 -18.36 -4.74
CA SER A 78 2.07 -19.05 -5.93
C SER A 78 3.57 -18.86 -6.13
N GLY A 79 4.18 -17.86 -5.50
CA GLY A 79 5.59 -17.49 -5.69
C GLY A 79 5.82 -16.52 -6.85
N ASP A 80 4.76 -15.95 -7.43
CA ASP A 80 4.87 -14.88 -8.44
C ASP A 80 5.25 -13.54 -7.80
N ALA A 81 5.01 -13.38 -6.49
CA ALA A 81 5.45 -12.25 -5.70
C ALA A 81 6.40 -12.69 -4.57
N ASP A 82 7.43 -11.89 -4.31
CA ASP A 82 8.28 -12.00 -3.12
C ASP A 82 7.61 -11.41 -1.88
N ILE A 83 6.91 -10.28 -2.09
CA ILE A 83 6.22 -9.50 -1.07
C ILE A 83 4.86 -9.12 -1.64
N CYS A 84 3.81 -9.13 -0.83
CA CYS A 84 2.55 -8.48 -1.20
C CYS A 84 2.21 -7.35 -0.23
N LEU A 85 1.66 -6.27 -0.78
CA LEU A 85 0.97 -5.21 -0.03
C LEU A 85 -0.52 -5.44 -0.19
N ALA A 86 -1.17 -5.89 0.88
CA ALA A 86 -2.59 -6.19 0.88
C ALA A 86 -3.19 -5.99 2.29
N GLY A 87 -4.49 -6.15 2.41
CA GLY A 87 -5.12 -6.15 3.72
C GLY A 87 -4.68 -7.35 4.56
N PRO A 88 -4.31 -7.14 5.82
CA PRO A 88 -3.83 -8.22 6.70
C PRO A 88 -4.91 -9.27 7.04
N GLU A 89 -6.20 -8.98 6.77
CA GLU A 89 -7.28 -9.97 6.83
C GLU A 89 -7.00 -11.19 5.95
N THR A 90 -6.30 -10.99 4.83
CA THR A 90 -5.96 -12.11 3.93
C THR A 90 -5.01 -13.12 4.58
N ALA A 91 -4.08 -12.68 5.43
CA ALA A 91 -3.24 -13.60 6.22
C ALA A 91 -4.07 -14.33 7.29
N VAL A 92 -5.05 -13.65 7.92
CA VAL A 92 -6.00 -14.27 8.85
C VAL A 92 -6.80 -15.37 8.14
N TYR A 93 -7.31 -15.11 6.93
CA TYR A 93 -8.06 -16.11 6.16
C TYR A 93 -7.22 -17.33 5.79
N VAL A 94 -5.97 -17.09 5.32
CA VAL A 94 -5.06 -18.19 4.95
C VAL A 94 -4.68 -19.02 6.16
N TYR A 95 -4.43 -18.39 7.33
CA TYR A 95 -4.20 -19.08 8.59
C TYR A 95 -5.40 -19.94 8.99
N ASN A 96 -6.60 -19.36 8.98
CA ASN A 96 -7.85 -20.04 9.36
C ASN A 96 -8.24 -21.17 8.40
N ALA A 97 -7.77 -21.11 7.15
CA ALA A 97 -7.91 -22.23 6.20
C ALA A 97 -6.98 -23.42 6.52
N GLY A 98 -6.19 -23.36 7.61
CA GLY A 98 -5.33 -24.44 8.06
C GLY A 98 -4.07 -24.64 7.21
N GLN A 99 -3.65 -23.62 6.46
CA GLN A 99 -2.43 -23.68 5.66
C GLN A 99 -1.19 -23.63 6.56
N GLU A 100 -0.38 -24.67 6.56
CA GLU A 100 0.86 -24.73 7.37
C GLU A 100 1.86 -23.59 7.00
N LYS A 101 1.88 -23.18 5.73
CA LYS A 101 2.73 -22.10 5.21
C LYS A 101 1.93 -20.83 4.95
N HIS A 102 1.15 -20.39 5.94
CA HIS A 102 0.44 -19.13 5.84
C HIS A 102 1.42 -17.94 5.85
N PRO A 103 1.16 -16.88 5.09
CA PRO A 103 1.96 -15.66 5.10
C PRO A 103 1.90 -14.94 6.44
N VAL A 104 2.97 -14.20 6.73
CA VAL A 104 3.04 -13.36 7.93
C VAL A 104 3.21 -11.90 7.53
N VAL A 105 2.59 -11.01 8.30
CA VAL A 105 2.79 -9.57 8.22
C VAL A 105 4.16 -9.25 8.79
N VAL A 106 4.97 -8.51 8.02
CA VAL A 106 6.32 -8.09 8.42
C VAL A 106 6.47 -6.57 8.50
N GLY A 107 5.46 -5.82 8.05
CA GLY A 107 5.46 -4.36 8.13
C GLY A 107 4.10 -3.77 7.79
N GLN A 108 3.66 -2.75 8.53
CA GLN A 108 2.41 -2.05 8.31
C GLN A 108 2.64 -0.74 7.55
N LEU A 109 1.82 -0.46 6.53
CA LEU A 109 1.92 0.77 5.74
C LEU A 109 0.84 1.78 6.11
N THR A 110 -0.42 1.36 6.20
CA THR A 110 -1.55 2.22 6.52
C THR A 110 -2.28 1.73 7.78
N LYS A 111 -2.82 2.67 8.55
CA LYS A 111 -3.41 2.39 9.86
C LYS A 111 -4.89 2.74 9.98
N ARG A 112 -5.53 3.10 8.85
CA ARG A 112 -6.96 3.42 8.77
C ARG A 112 -7.48 3.01 7.41
N ASP A 113 -8.80 2.95 7.28
CA ASP A 113 -9.45 2.93 5.97
C ASP A 113 -9.09 4.19 5.20
N GLY A 114 -8.74 4.06 3.93
CA GLY A 114 -8.38 5.19 3.07
C GLY A 114 -9.52 5.64 2.18
N SER A 115 -10.74 5.14 2.38
CA SER A 115 -11.88 5.48 1.54
C SER A 115 -12.67 6.67 2.04
N PHE A 116 -13.27 7.34 1.09
CA PHE A 116 -14.21 8.45 1.27
C PHE A 116 -15.59 7.98 0.83
N LEU A 117 -16.61 8.31 1.62
CA LEU A 117 -17.98 8.13 1.23
C LEU A 117 -18.36 9.28 0.31
N MET A 118 -18.83 8.94 -0.89
CA MET A 118 -19.33 9.92 -1.86
C MET A 118 -20.84 9.78 -2.03
N SER A 119 -21.52 10.91 -2.12
CA SER A 119 -22.92 11.05 -2.49
C SER A 119 -23.06 11.47 -3.94
N ARG A 120 -24.20 11.16 -4.58
CA ARG A 120 -24.56 11.70 -5.90
C ARG A 120 -24.92 13.15 -5.89
N ILE A 121 -25.38 13.65 -4.75
CA ILE A 121 -25.83 15.03 -4.56
C ILE A 121 -24.97 15.73 -3.51
N ASP A 122 -24.91 17.03 -3.56
CA ASP A 122 -24.23 17.83 -2.54
C ASP A 122 -25.04 17.80 -1.24
N GLU A 123 -24.44 17.31 -0.18
CA GLU A 123 -25.05 17.15 1.15
C GLU A 123 -24.20 17.78 2.25
N PRO A 124 -24.15 19.13 2.34
CA PRO A 124 -23.31 19.80 3.35
C PRO A 124 -23.72 19.50 4.80
N GLY A 125 -24.91 18.96 4.99
CA GLY A 125 -25.44 18.52 6.29
C GLY A 125 -25.44 16.99 6.45
N PHE A 126 -24.59 16.26 5.73
CA PHE A 126 -24.52 14.80 5.82
C PHE A 126 -24.33 14.33 7.27
N THR A 127 -25.07 13.30 7.61
CA THR A 127 -24.85 12.47 8.81
C THR A 127 -24.98 11.01 8.40
N TRP A 128 -24.37 10.09 9.14
CA TRP A 128 -24.47 8.66 8.82
C TRP A 128 -25.93 8.17 8.79
N GLU A 129 -26.81 8.77 9.58
CA GLU A 129 -28.26 8.48 9.55
C GLU A 129 -28.91 8.80 8.20
N SER A 130 -28.32 9.68 7.38
CA SER A 130 -28.79 9.99 6.02
C SER A 130 -28.74 8.77 5.08
N LEU A 131 -27.97 7.73 5.45
CA LEU A 131 -27.87 6.49 4.68
C LEU A 131 -29.06 5.54 4.87
N ARG A 132 -29.95 5.81 5.82
CA ARG A 132 -31.12 4.96 6.07
C ARG A 132 -32.01 4.89 4.83
N GLY A 133 -32.28 3.67 4.36
CA GLY A 133 -33.06 3.41 3.15
C GLY A 133 -32.33 3.71 1.84
N LYS A 134 -31.00 3.94 1.89
CA LYS A 134 -30.17 4.22 0.72
C LYS A 134 -29.34 3.00 0.30
N ALA A 135 -28.90 3.03 -0.95
CA ALA A 135 -28.02 2.02 -1.53
C ALA A 135 -26.57 2.54 -1.56
N VAL A 136 -25.65 1.82 -0.94
CA VAL A 136 -24.21 2.16 -0.85
C VAL A 136 -23.37 1.07 -1.52
N ILE A 137 -22.55 1.45 -2.50
CA ILE A 137 -21.54 0.56 -3.06
C ILE A 137 -20.40 0.49 -2.05
N GLY A 138 -20.25 -0.67 -1.39
CA GLY A 138 -19.22 -0.90 -0.36
C GLY A 138 -18.03 -1.74 -0.82
N GLY A 139 -18.12 -2.33 -2.01
CA GLY A 139 -17.10 -3.20 -2.56
C GLY A 139 -17.50 -4.67 -2.55
N ARG A 140 -16.51 -5.56 -2.42
CA ARG A 140 -16.69 -7.00 -2.51
C ARG A 140 -16.73 -7.63 -1.10
N LYS A 141 -17.58 -8.62 -0.92
CA LYS A 141 -17.67 -9.44 0.30
C LYS A 141 -16.31 -9.99 0.73
N GLY A 142 -16.03 -9.95 2.03
CA GLY A 142 -14.76 -10.39 2.63
C GLY A 142 -13.57 -9.45 2.39
N GLY A 143 -13.76 -8.30 1.73
CA GLY A 143 -12.73 -7.28 1.56
C GLY A 143 -12.80 -6.19 2.64
N MET A 144 -11.64 -5.66 3.05
CA MET A 144 -11.57 -4.61 4.07
C MET A 144 -12.48 -3.40 3.80
N PRO A 145 -12.61 -2.86 2.56
CA PRO A 145 -13.48 -1.71 2.34
C PRO A 145 -14.94 -1.96 2.77
N LEU A 146 -15.51 -3.10 2.35
CA LEU A 146 -16.87 -3.48 2.72
C LEU A 146 -17.02 -3.72 4.22
N MET A 147 -16.09 -4.48 4.81
CA MET A 147 -16.14 -4.81 6.23
C MET A 147 -16.02 -3.57 7.11
N THR A 148 -15.14 -2.63 6.75
CA THR A 148 -14.98 -1.37 7.47
C THR A 148 -16.21 -0.47 7.33
N LEU A 149 -16.79 -0.37 6.13
CA LEU A 149 -18.06 0.35 5.95
C LEU A 149 -19.16 -0.24 6.83
N CYS A 150 -19.34 -1.56 6.82
CA CYS A 150 -20.33 -2.24 7.67
C CYS A 150 -20.07 -2.03 9.15
N TYR A 151 -18.83 -2.02 9.57
CA TYR A 151 -18.43 -1.72 10.95
C TYR A 151 -18.81 -0.28 11.34
N VAL A 152 -18.52 0.71 10.49
CA VAL A 152 -18.89 2.13 10.71
C VAL A 152 -20.41 2.30 10.74
N LEU A 153 -21.14 1.69 9.80
CA LEU A 153 -22.60 1.73 9.81
C LEU A 153 -23.18 1.24 11.15
N ARG A 154 -22.69 0.13 11.67
CA ARG A 154 -23.14 -0.43 12.96
C ARG A 154 -22.79 0.48 14.14
N GLN A 155 -21.62 1.16 14.13
CA GLN A 155 -21.27 2.15 15.15
C GLN A 155 -22.26 3.32 15.20
N HIS A 156 -22.85 3.66 14.05
CA HIS A 156 -23.90 4.70 13.93
C HIS A 156 -25.33 4.14 14.08
N GLY A 157 -25.48 2.89 14.54
CA GLY A 157 -26.78 2.29 14.79
C GLY A 157 -27.55 1.88 13.53
N LEU A 158 -26.84 1.74 12.40
CA LEU A 158 -27.40 1.30 11.11
C LEU A 158 -27.04 -0.18 10.88
N VAL A 159 -28.01 -0.99 10.52
CA VAL A 159 -27.82 -2.42 10.21
C VAL A 159 -27.63 -2.60 8.71
N PRO A 160 -26.42 -2.98 8.24
CA PRO A 160 -26.19 -3.29 6.84
C PRO A 160 -27.12 -4.40 6.33
N GLY A 161 -27.74 -4.18 5.18
CA GLY A 161 -28.72 -5.10 4.60
C GLY A 161 -30.17 -4.95 5.09
N GLU A 162 -30.38 -4.19 6.18
CA GLU A 162 -31.71 -3.87 6.72
C GLU A 162 -32.01 -2.38 6.64
N ASP A 163 -31.19 -1.55 7.29
CA ASP A 163 -31.32 -0.10 7.29
C ASP A 163 -30.67 0.56 6.07
N VAL A 164 -29.61 -0.04 5.55
CA VAL A 164 -28.82 0.43 4.40
C VAL A 164 -28.65 -0.73 3.43
N GLU A 165 -29.04 -0.56 2.17
CA GLU A 165 -28.71 -1.51 1.13
C GLU A 165 -27.23 -1.43 0.82
N VAL A 166 -26.44 -2.46 1.19
CA VAL A 166 -25.01 -2.50 0.90
C VAL A 166 -24.75 -3.38 -0.32
N ILE A 167 -24.31 -2.77 -1.41
CA ILE A 167 -23.96 -3.45 -2.65
C ILE A 167 -22.56 -4.04 -2.51
N ASP A 168 -22.46 -5.36 -2.36
CA ASP A 168 -21.25 -6.12 -2.03
C ASP A 168 -20.70 -6.99 -3.17
N SER A 169 -21.27 -6.84 -4.39
CA SER A 169 -20.95 -7.67 -5.56
C SER A 169 -20.03 -6.98 -6.58
N ILE A 170 -19.66 -5.69 -6.35
CA ILE A 170 -18.87 -4.92 -7.31
C ILE A 170 -17.38 -5.02 -6.95
N GLN A 171 -16.57 -5.38 -7.95
CA GLN A 171 -15.12 -5.46 -7.81
C GLN A 171 -14.53 -4.07 -7.52
N PHE A 172 -13.45 -4.02 -6.74
CA PHE A 172 -12.84 -2.79 -6.26
C PHE A 172 -12.60 -1.75 -7.36
N ASN A 173 -11.98 -2.14 -8.46
CA ASN A 173 -11.67 -1.27 -9.59
C ASN A 173 -12.90 -0.86 -10.44
N MET A 174 -14.06 -1.45 -10.18
CA MET A 174 -15.32 -1.15 -10.88
C MET A 174 -16.27 -0.26 -10.07
N MET A 175 -15.95 0.06 -8.81
CA MET A 175 -16.85 0.81 -7.93
C MET A 175 -17.09 2.23 -8.45
N GLY A 176 -16.05 2.96 -8.84
CA GLY A 176 -16.15 4.30 -9.45
C GLY A 176 -16.98 4.29 -10.75
N PRO A 177 -16.63 3.47 -11.76
CA PRO A 177 -17.42 3.33 -12.97
C PRO A 177 -18.88 2.92 -12.75
N ALA A 178 -19.16 2.03 -11.79
CA ALA A 178 -20.52 1.63 -11.46
C ALA A 178 -21.32 2.79 -10.84
N PHE A 179 -20.71 3.54 -9.93
CA PHE A 179 -21.31 4.73 -9.35
C PHE A 179 -21.57 5.79 -10.44
N GLU A 180 -20.58 6.10 -11.27
CA GLU A 180 -20.75 7.03 -12.40
C GLU A 180 -21.87 6.60 -13.34
N GLY A 181 -22.01 5.29 -13.59
CA GLY A 181 -23.04 4.68 -14.41
C GLY A 181 -24.45 4.67 -13.78
N GLY A 182 -24.61 5.15 -12.53
CA GLY A 182 -25.92 5.28 -11.89
C GLY A 182 -26.24 4.23 -10.83
N THR A 183 -25.31 3.32 -10.48
CA THR A 183 -25.49 2.32 -9.42
C THR A 183 -25.32 2.96 -8.04
N GLY A 184 -26.19 2.64 -7.10
CA GLY A 184 -26.16 3.12 -5.71
C GLY A 184 -26.43 4.62 -5.55
N ASP A 185 -26.83 5.06 -4.39
CA ASP A 185 -26.94 6.48 -3.99
C ASP A 185 -25.60 7.01 -3.53
N TYR A 186 -24.81 6.15 -2.89
CA TYR A 186 -23.48 6.43 -2.36
C TYR A 186 -22.48 5.36 -2.78
N VAL A 187 -21.21 5.69 -2.65
CA VAL A 187 -20.10 4.77 -2.89
C VAL A 187 -18.92 5.10 -1.97
N THR A 188 -18.18 4.09 -1.53
CA THR A 188 -16.85 4.29 -0.91
C THR A 188 -15.77 4.22 -1.97
N LEU A 189 -14.96 5.28 -2.11
CA LEU A 189 -13.87 5.36 -3.08
C LEU A 189 -12.58 5.82 -2.44
N PHE A 190 -11.47 5.33 -2.96
CA PHE A 190 -10.13 5.77 -2.58
C PHE A 190 -9.67 6.90 -3.51
N GLU A 191 -8.69 7.65 -3.03
CA GLU A 191 -8.00 8.63 -3.86
C GLU A 191 -7.02 7.96 -4.85
N PRO A 192 -6.83 8.51 -6.05
CA PRO A 192 -7.35 9.82 -6.52
C PRO A 192 -8.78 9.80 -7.06
N THR A 193 -9.41 8.62 -7.18
CA THR A 193 -10.71 8.46 -7.88
C THR A 193 -11.83 9.29 -7.23
N ALA A 194 -11.85 9.41 -5.91
CA ALA A 194 -12.86 10.21 -5.21
C ALA A 194 -12.77 11.70 -5.61
N THR A 195 -11.58 12.29 -5.51
CA THR A 195 -11.33 13.68 -5.94
C THR A 195 -11.56 13.87 -7.43
N GLU A 196 -11.16 12.93 -8.29
CA GLU A 196 -11.37 13.02 -9.75
C GLU A 196 -12.87 13.08 -10.10
N LEU A 197 -13.68 12.20 -9.52
CA LEU A 197 -15.14 12.23 -9.74
C LEU A 197 -15.78 13.50 -9.19
N GLN A 198 -15.33 14.01 -8.04
CA GLN A 198 -15.80 15.27 -7.49
C GLN A 198 -15.45 16.45 -8.40
N ASN A 199 -14.23 16.51 -8.91
CA ASN A 199 -13.78 17.59 -9.80
C ASN A 199 -14.57 17.68 -11.11
N VAL A 200 -15.09 16.56 -11.60
CA VAL A 200 -15.94 16.52 -12.80
C VAL A 200 -17.44 16.56 -12.47
N GLY A 201 -17.81 16.79 -11.20
CA GLY A 201 -19.21 16.92 -10.77
C GLY A 201 -20.02 15.62 -10.83
N LYS A 202 -19.38 14.47 -10.71
CA LYS A 202 -20.02 13.15 -10.74
C LYS A 202 -20.37 12.60 -9.36
N GLY A 203 -19.94 13.28 -8.31
CA GLY A 203 -20.23 12.96 -6.93
C GLY A 203 -19.60 13.98 -5.98
N TYR A 204 -19.93 13.88 -4.71
CA TYR A 204 -19.50 14.77 -3.64
C TYR A 204 -18.99 13.94 -2.48
N ILE A 205 -17.78 14.22 -2.01
CA ILE A 205 -17.23 13.61 -0.81
C ILE A 205 -18.00 14.17 0.39
N VAL A 206 -18.65 13.28 1.16
CA VAL A 206 -19.52 13.67 2.30
C VAL A 206 -18.96 13.17 3.64
N ALA A 207 -18.14 12.12 3.65
CA ALA A 207 -17.50 11.62 4.87
C ALA A 207 -16.19 10.88 4.57
N ASN A 208 -15.36 10.71 5.60
CA ASN A 208 -14.17 9.88 5.58
C ASN A 208 -14.38 8.63 6.42
N VAL A 209 -14.39 7.45 5.78
CA VAL A 209 -14.63 6.17 6.45
C VAL A 209 -13.52 5.85 7.47
N GLY A 210 -12.28 6.22 7.17
CA GLY A 210 -11.14 5.96 8.04
C GLY A 210 -11.12 6.77 9.33
N LEU A 211 -11.66 7.99 9.33
CA LEU A 211 -11.83 8.76 10.56
C LEU A 211 -12.86 8.11 11.48
N GLU A 212 -13.96 7.64 10.92
CA GLU A 212 -15.04 6.99 11.67
C GLU A 212 -14.64 5.61 12.19
N SER A 213 -13.93 4.81 11.39
CA SER A 213 -13.52 3.47 11.80
C SER A 213 -12.41 3.47 12.87
N GLY A 214 -11.68 4.56 12.99
CA GLY A 214 -10.51 4.66 13.86
C GLY A 214 -9.28 3.89 13.33
N SER A 215 -8.34 3.60 14.22
CA SER A 215 -7.10 2.88 13.85
C SER A 215 -7.41 1.39 13.63
N ILE A 216 -7.23 0.94 12.39
CA ILE A 216 -7.35 -0.48 11.97
C ILE A 216 -6.17 -0.75 11.04
N PRO A 217 -5.35 -1.80 11.22
CA PRO A 217 -4.35 -2.19 10.24
C PRO A 217 -5.03 -2.44 8.88
N TYR A 218 -4.78 -1.56 7.92
CA TYR A 218 -5.56 -1.60 6.68
C TYR A 218 -4.79 -2.19 5.50
N THR A 219 -3.53 -1.80 5.32
CA THR A 219 -2.61 -2.48 4.40
C THR A 219 -1.27 -2.74 5.06
N ALA A 220 -0.73 -3.92 4.79
CA ALA A 220 0.52 -4.39 5.35
C ALA A 220 1.33 -5.18 4.32
N TYR A 221 2.65 -5.17 4.48
CA TYR A 221 3.56 -6.03 3.73
C TYR A 221 3.57 -7.41 4.34
N MET A 222 3.38 -8.41 3.50
CA MET A 222 3.35 -9.81 3.89
C MET A 222 4.32 -10.61 3.04
N VAL A 223 4.93 -11.61 3.67
CA VAL A 223 5.85 -12.56 3.04
C VAL A 223 5.51 -13.99 3.45
N THR A 224 5.96 -14.96 2.68
CA THR A 224 5.87 -16.36 3.10
C THR A 224 6.91 -16.66 4.18
N PRO A 225 6.67 -17.60 5.12
CA PRO A 225 7.67 -18.05 6.09
C PRO A 225 8.94 -18.56 5.43
N GLU A 226 8.83 -19.12 4.23
CA GLU A 226 9.96 -19.59 3.45
C GLU A 226 10.86 -18.43 3.00
N LYS A 227 10.27 -17.33 2.48
CA LYS A 227 11.02 -16.11 2.10
C LYS A 227 11.70 -15.50 3.33
N LEU A 228 10.98 -15.39 4.44
CA LEU A 228 11.52 -14.85 5.68
C LEU A 228 12.70 -15.67 6.22
N SER A 229 12.63 -17.00 6.12
CA SER A 229 13.69 -17.89 6.58
C SER A 229 14.91 -17.93 5.63
N LYS A 230 14.67 -17.95 4.31
CA LYS A 230 15.74 -18.10 3.31
C LYS A 230 16.45 -16.81 2.95
N ASP A 231 15.73 -15.67 3.00
CA ASP A 231 16.23 -14.39 2.53
C ASP A 231 15.77 -13.21 3.41
N PRO A 232 16.02 -13.29 4.75
CA PRO A 232 15.59 -12.23 5.68
C PRO A 232 16.26 -10.88 5.38
N GLU A 233 17.48 -10.88 4.82
CA GLU A 233 18.21 -9.63 4.54
C GLU A 233 17.56 -8.83 3.41
N THR A 234 16.97 -9.48 2.40
CA THR A 234 16.21 -8.78 1.36
C THR A 234 14.92 -8.16 1.94
N VAL A 235 14.20 -8.92 2.78
CA VAL A 235 13.00 -8.40 3.45
C VAL A 235 13.35 -7.22 4.34
N LYS A 236 14.44 -7.32 5.11
CA LYS A 236 14.92 -6.24 5.98
C LYS A 236 15.35 -5.00 5.21
N ALA A 237 16.08 -5.17 4.10
CA ALA A 237 16.48 -4.08 3.22
C ALA A 237 15.24 -3.36 2.64
N PHE A 238 14.24 -4.13 2.18
CA PHE A 238 12.96 -3.60 1.75
C PHE A 238 12.27 -2.77 2.85
N LEU A 239 12.18 -3.32 4.06
CA LEU A 239 11.57 -2.63 5.20
C LEU A 239 12.34 -1.36 5.60
N ARG A 240 13.69 -1.32 5.50
CA ARG A 240 14.48 -0.10 5.74
C ARG A 240 14.11 1.02 4.76
N ALA A 241 13.95 0.68 3.47
CA ALA A 241 13.54 1.65 2.46
C ALA A 241 12.13 2.20 2.75
N ILE A 242 11.19 1.34 3.10
CA ILE A 242 9.82 1.74 3.48
C ILE A 242 9.83 2.60 4.75
N TYR A 243 10.55 2.18 5.78
CA TYR A 243 10.65 2.94 7.04
C TYR A 243 11.22 4.35 6.81
N ARG A 244 12.28 4.44 6.01
CA ARG A 244 12.84 5.73 5.61
C ARG A 244 11.80 6.62 4.92
N ALA A 245 10.99 6.05 4.04
CA ALA A 245 9.93 6.79 3.35
C ALA A 245 8.79 7.18 4.30
N GLN A 246 8.39 6.31 5.24
CA GLN A 246 7.43 6.66 6.28
C GLN A 246 7.91 7.85 7.10
N GLN A 247 9.17 7.82 7.57
CA GLN A 247 9.77 8.94 8.33
C GLN A 247 9.86 10.23 7.50
N TRP A 248 10.20 10.12 6.21
CA TRP A 248 10.25 11.26 5.32
C TRP A 248 8.86 11.88 5.13
N CYS A 249 7.81 11.08 4.93
CA CYS A 249 6.44 11.57 4.80
C CYS A 249 5.90 12.30 6.05
N VAL A 250 6.46 12.04 7.23
CA VAL A 250 6.08 12.77 8.46
C VAL A 250 6.47 14.25 8.38
N THR A 251 7.62 14.55 7.78
CA THR A 251 8.22 15.89 7.79
C THR A 251 8.07 16.65 6.46
N ALA A 252 7.89 15.93 5.35
CA ALA A 252 7.72 16.53 4.03
C ALA A 252 6.41 17.30 3.91
N SER A 253 6.37 18.35 3.11
CA SER A 253 5.15 19.07 2.75
C SER A 253 4.27 18.23 1.81
N ASP A 254 2.99 18.62 1.68
CA ASP A 254 2.08 17.96 0.74
C ASP A 254 2.56 18.07 -0.71
N GLU A 255 3.21 19.18 -1.05
CA GLU A 255 3.82 19.42 -2.36
C GLU A 255 5.00 18.48 -2.61
N GLU A 256 5.93 18.36 -1.65
CA GLU A 256 7.06 17.43 -1.76
C GLU A 256 6.61 15.98 -1.89
N ILE A 257 5.56 15.57 -1.15
CA ILE A 257 4.98 14.22 -1.28
C ILE A 257 4.37 14.05 -2.67
N ALA A 258 3.62 15.05 -3.16
CA ALA A 258 3.01 15.00 -4.49
C ALA A 258 4.06 14.90 -5.60
N GLU A 259 5.13 15.71 -5.53
CA GLU A 259 6.26 15.67 -6.47
C GLU A 259 6.97 14.30 -6.45
N ALA A 260 7.22 13.76 -5.26
CA ALA A 260 7.85 12.44 -5.12
C ALA A 260 6.98 11.31 -5.68
N MET A 261 5.65 11.43 -5.62
CA MET A 261 4.74 10.42 -6.16
C MET A 261 4.48 10.55 -7.66
N GLN A 262 4.60 11.75 -8.24
CA GLN A 262 4.18 12.04 -9.60
C GLN A 262 4.71 11.06 -10.66
N PRO A 263 5.96 10.57 -10.63
CA PRO A 263 6.43 9.59 -11.60
C PRO A 263 5.61 8.29 -11.63
N SER A 264 4.97 7.93 -10.52
CA SER A 264 4.10 6.75 -10.41
C SER A 264 2.64 7.03 -10.78
N PHE A 265 2.25 8.30 -10.92
CA PHE A 265 0.89 8.75 -11.24
C PHE A 265 0.90 9.76 -12.40
N PRO A 266 1.36 9.38 -13.61
CA PRO A 266 1.57 10.31 -14.72
C PRO A 266 0.26 10.94 -15.24
N ASP A 267 -0.86 10.29 -15.04
CA ASP A 267 -2.18 10.74 -15.50
C ASP A 267 -2.91 11.66 -14.47
N THR A 268 -2.36 11.79 -13.25
CA THR A 268 -2.92 12.64 -12.19
C THR A 268 -2.12 13.95 -12.09
N SER A 269 -2.80 15.08 -12.08
CA SER A 269 -2.13 16.39 -11.98
C SER A 269 -1.40 16.55 -10.64
N LEU A 270 -0.32 17.33 -10.61
CA LEU A 270 0.41 17.61 -9.38
C LEU A 270 -0.49 18.26 -8.32
N GLU A 271 -1.39 19.15 -8.73
CA GLU A 271 -2.36 19.79 -7.82
C GLU A 271 -3.32 18.76 -7.21
N SER A 272 -3.83 17.82 -8.00
CA SER A 272 -4.66 16.73 -7.47
C SER A 272 -3.87 15.84 -6.52
N LEU A 273 -2.62 15.49 -6.84
CA LEU A 273 -1.77 14.71 -5.94
C LEU A 273 -1.50 15.43 -4.61
N LYS A 274 -1.34 16.75 -4.64
CA LYS A 274 -1.16 17.58 -3.45
C LYS A 274 -2.41 17.58 -2.55
N ILE A 275 -3.61 17.77 -3.16
CA ILE A 275 -4.88 17.69 -2.44
C ILE A 275 -5.03 16.31 -1.77
N VAL A 276 -4.74 15.26 -2.49
CA VAL A 276 -4.84 13.87 -2.00
C VAL A 276 -3.82 13.57 -0.90
N ALA A 277 -2.57 14.03 -1.05
CA ALA A 277 -1.55 13.91 -0.01
C ALA A 277 -1.97 14.63 1.27
N HIS A 278 -2.50 15.85 1.14
CA HIS A 278 -3.08 16.60 2.26
C HIS A 278 -4.20 15.80 2.95
N SER A 279 -5.14 15.28 2.18
CA SER A 279 -6.28 14.49 2.66
C SER A 279 -5.85 13.29 3.51
N TYR A 280 -4.88 12.49 3.03
CA TYR A 280 -4.39 11.32 3.76
C TYR A 280 -3.51 11.67 4.96
N ARG A 281 -2.86 12.82 4.96
CA ARG A 281 -2.14 13.34 6.12
C ARG A 281 -3.10 13.80 7.21
N GLU A 282 -4.10 14.64 6.87
CA GLU A 282 -5.11 15.13 7.80
C GLU A 282 -5.90 13.99 8.46
N THR A 283 -6.15 12.93 7.71
CA THR A 283 -6.82 11.73 8.22
C THR A 283 -5.88 10.78 8.94
N ASP A 284 -4.58 11.12 9.07
CA ASP A 284 -3.56 10.30 9.74
C ASP A 284 -3.58 8.85 9.25
N SER A 285 -3.66 8.68 7.92
CA SER A 285 -3.87 7.38 7.28
C SER A 285 -2.60 6.53 7.22
N TRP A 286 -1.43 7.17 7.13
CA TRP A 286 -0.15 6.47 7.00
C TRP A 286 0.43 6.09 8.35
N LYS A 287 0.88 4.85 8.46
CA LYS A 287 1.64 4.41 9.63
C LYS A 287 3.02 5.07 9.60
N GLN A 288 3.46 5.59 10.74
CA GLN A 288 4.79 6.20 10.88
C GLN A 288 5.87 5.18 11.19
N GLU A 289 5.48 4.01 11.67
CA GLU A 289 6.36 2.89 12.02
C GLU A 289 5.89 1.61 11.35
N LEU A 290 6.80 0.68 11.12
CA LEU A 290 6.50 -0.59 10.46
C LEU A 290 5.74 -1.58 11.34
N THR A 291 5.88 -1.48 12.66
CA THR A 291 5.31 -2.46 13.60
C THR A 291 3.79 -2.41 13.64
N MET A 292 3.15 -3.58 13.63
CA MET A 292 1.73 -3.74 13.90
C MET A 292 1.53 -3.99 15.40
N GLU A 293 0.69 -3.18 16.03
CA GLU A 293 0.40 -3.34 17.45
C GLU A 293 -0.67 -4.42 17.68
N ALA A 294 -0.51 -5.21 18.75
CA ALA A 294 -1.47 -6.27 19.07
C ALA A 294 -2.90 -5.72 19.28
N ALA A 295 -3.04 -4.54 19.87
CA ALA A 295 -4.36 -3.91 20.08
C ALA A 295 -5.03 -3.51 18.75
N ASP A 296 -4.25 -3.07 17.75
CA ASP A 296 -4.77 -2.75 16.42
C ASP A 296 -5.17 -4.03 15.67
N PHE A 297 -4.39 -5.12 15.84
CA PHE A 297 -4.72 -6.42 15.28
C PHE A 297 -6.01 -7.00 15.86
N GLU A 298 -6.25 -6.88 17.17
CA GLU A 298 -7.52 -7.29 17.78
C GLU A 298 -8.69 -6.49 17.19
N ARG A 299 -8.51 -5.19 16.94
CA ARG A 299 -9.55 -4.38 16.27
C ARG A 299 -9.81 -4.82 14.84
N LEU A 300 -8.77 -5.22 14.10
CA LEU A 300 -8.94 -5.84 12.79
C LEU A 300 -9.81 -7.10 12.89
N LEU A 301 -9.52 -7.97 13.88
CA LEU A 301 -10.33 -9.18 14.09
C LEU A 301 -11.78 -8.83 14.46
N ASP A 302 -12.03 -7.77 15.23
CA ASP A 302 -13.39 -7.29 15.54
C ASP A 302 -14.13 -6.83 14.28
N VAL A 303 -13.46 -6.16 13.36
CA VAL A 303 -14.04 -5.74 12.08
C VAL A 303 -14.42 -6.95 11.21
N ILE A 304 -13.53 -7.95 11.11
CA ILE A 304 -13.77 -9.18 10.36
C ILE A 304 -14.92 -9.99 11.01
N ASP A 305 -14.95 -10.08 12.35
CA ASP A 305 -15.98 -10.78 13.12
C ASP A 305 -17.36 -10.12 12.96
N THR A 306 -17.39 -8.78 13.08
CA THR A 306 -18.62 -7.98 12.88
C THR A 306 -19.22 -8.17 11.49
N ALA A 307 -18.39 -8.42 10.49
CA ALA A 307 -18.82 -8.72 9.12
C ALA A 307 -19.28 -10.18 8.93
N GLY A 308 -19.09 -11.05 9.94
CA GLY A 308 -19.41 -12.49 9.88
C GLY A 308 -18.41 -13.30 9.04
N GLU A 309 -17.22 -12.76 8.80
CA GLU A 309 -16.18 -13.38 7.96
C GLU A 309 -15.08 -14.05 8.79
N LEU A 310 -15.09 -13.93 10.12
CA LEU A 310 -14.09 -14.51 11.00
C LEU A 310 -14.51 -15.91 11.47
N THR A 311 -13.74 -16.93 11.09
CA THR A 311 -14.01 -18.32 11.55
C THR A 311 -13.35 -18.65 12.87
N ALA A 312 -12.17 -18.06 13.15
CA ALA A 312 -11.46 -18.16 14.42
C ALA A 312 -10.54 -16.96 14.60
N ARG A 313 -10.25 -16.59 15.87
CA ARG A 313 -9.25 -15.55 16.19
C ARG A 313 -7.87 -16.20 16.25
N PRO A 314 -6.99 -15.96 15.26
CA PRO A 314 -5.64 -16.48 15.32
C PRO A 314 -4.82 -15.73 16.38
N PRO A 315 -3.85 -16.39 17.04
CA PRO A 315 -2.89 -15.69 17.90
C PRO A 315 -2.09 -14.66 17.08
N PHE A 316 -1.84 -13.49 17.67
CA PHE A 316 -1.11 -12.40 17.03
C PHE A 316 0.23 -12.85 16.42
N GLU A 317 1.03 -13.57 17.21
CA GLU A 317 2.36 -14.05 16.83
C GLU A 317 2.37 -15.13 15.72
N LYS A 318 1.20 -15.62 15.32
CA LYS A 318 1.05 -16.53 14.20
C LYS A 318 0.83 -15.80 12.87
N VAL A 319 0.32 -14.58 12.94
CA VAL A 319 -0.03 -13.78 11.76
C VAL A 319 0.93 -12.60 11.58
N VAL A 320 1.54 -12.11 12.67
CA VAL A 320 2.42 -10.94 12.67
C VAL A 320 3.81 -11.30 13.18
N ASP A 321 4.84 -10.95 12.42
CA ASP A 321 6.24 -11.03 12.81
C ASP A 321 6.89 -9.64 12.72
N ASN A 322 6.94 -8.93 13.84
CA ASN A 322 7.55 -7.60 13.94
C ASN A 322 9.08 -7.62 14.07
N SER A 323 9.72 -8.79 14.10
CA SER A 323 11.15 -8.91 14.45
C SER A 323 12.07 -8.09 13.53
N LEU A 324 11.84 -8.12 12.21
CA LEU A 324 12.61 -7.32 11.24
C LEU A 324 12.23 -5.83 11.31
N ALA A 325 10.96 -5.50 11.52
CA ALA A 325 10.50 -4.12 11.69
C ALA A 325 11.16 -3.46 12.92
N GLU A 326 11.23 -4.17 14.05
CA GLU A 326 11.90 -3.71 15.26
C GLU A 326 13.41 -3.57 15.08
N ALA A 327 14.04 -4.52 14.37
CA ALA A 327 15.45 -4.44 14.03
C ALA A 327 15.76 -3.21 13.17
N VAL A 328 14.93 -2.92 12.16
CA VAL A 328 15.05 -1.72 11.31
C VAL A 328 14.92 -0.45 12.14
N LYS A 329 13.90 -0.36 12.99
CA LYS A 329 13.66 0.80 13.88
C LYS A 329 14.84 1.05 14.82
N SER A 330 15.47 -0.01 15.34
CA SER A 330 16.62 0.09 16.26
C SER A 330 17.98 0.30 15.55
N GLY A 331 18.00 0.36 14.21
CA GLY A 331 19.23 0.56 13.44
C GLY A 331 20.16 -0.66 13.42
N LYS A 332 19.64 -1.86 13.70
CA LYS A 332 20.38 -3.12 13.77
C LYS A 332 20.38 -3.89 12.46
#